data_c74bc2bc2a248409ad2eb66e392f1e50
#
_entry.id   c74bc2bc2a248409ad2eb66e392f1e50
#
_cell.length_a   1.000
_cell.length_b   1.000
_cell.length_c   1.000
_cell.angle_alpha   90.00
_cell.angle_beta   90.00
_cell.angle_gamma   90.00
#
_symmetry.space_group_name_H-M   'P 1'
#
loop_
_entity.id
_entity.type
_entity.pdbx_description
1 polymer ?
#
loop_
_entity_poly.entity_id
_entity_poly.type
_entity_poly.pdbx_seq_one_letter_code
_entity_poly.pdbx_strand_id
1 'polypeptide(L)'
;MTKLSFGAHPYLLGFEQLERLVERTAKSGAEGYPPFNIEAVAENAYRITLAVAGFCEEDLSITIEDRQLVVRGRQAEDAGERAFLHRGIASRAFQRSFVLADGVEVAGATMENGLLHIDLRRHVPETVVQTIRIGRKEGGKS
;
A
#
# COMPACT_ATOMS: atom_id res chain seq x y z
N MET A 1 -0.37 4.40 -21.56
CA MET A 1 0.56 4.75 -20.81
C MET A 1 1.77 4.03 -20.94
N THR A 2 2.74 4.62 -20.99
CA THR A 2 3.89 4.06 -21.23
C THR A 2 4.40 3.43 -20.11
N LYS A 3 4.87 2.33 -20.19
CA LYS A 3 5.44 1.75 -19.20
C LYS A 3 6.70 2.24 -19.06
N LEU A 4 7.03 3.20 -19.30
CA LEU A 4 8.21 3.74 -19.03
C LEU A 4 9.24 2.84 -18.70
N SER A 5 10.30 3.03 -18.87
CA SER A 5 11.41 2.27 -18.59
C SER A 5 11.75 2.34 -17.18
N PHE A 6 10.93 1.85 -16.36
CA PHE A 6 11.21 1.91 -14.98
C PHE A 6 12.49 1.20 -14.63
N GLY A 7 12.86 0.20 -15.33
CA GLY A 7 14.07 -0.52 -14.98
C GLY A 7 15.33 0.26 -15.09
N ALA A 8 15.28 1.43 -15.67
CA ALA A 8 16.47 2.21 -15.83
C ALA A 8 16.83 3.03 -14.62
N HIS A 9 15.96 3.11 -13.63
CA HIS A 9 16.20 3.94 -12.47
C HIS A 9 16.30 3.10 -11.22
N PRO A 10 17.36 3.25 -10.43
CA PRO A 10 17.51 2.41 -9.24
C PRO A 10 16.35 2.50 -8.26
N TYR A 11 15.79 3.68 -8.09
CA TYR A 11 14.73 3.79 -7.10
C TYR A 11 13.45 3.12 -7.56
N LEU A 12 13.38 2.71 -8.82
CA LEU A 12 12.19 2.04 -9.28
C LEU A 12 12.18 0.57 -8.91
N LEU A 13 13.25 0.07 -8.35
CA LEU A 13 13.26 -1.29 -7.89
C LEU A 13 12.20 -1.48 -6.81
N GLY A 14 12.00 -0.46 -5.97
CA GLY A 14 10.96 -0.56 -4.97
C GLY A 14 9.58 -0.60 -5.60
N PHE A 15 9.42 0.13 -6.68
CA PHE A 15 8.14 0.12 -7.37
C PHE A 15 7.90 -1.24 -7.99
N GLU A 16 8.92 -1.85 -8.58
CA GLU A 16 8.75 -3.16 -9.17
C GLU A 16 8.37 -4.20 -8.13
N GLN A 17 8.98 -4.13 -6.96
CA GLN A 17 8.62 -5.04 -5.90
C GLN A 17 7.19 -4.85 -5.48
N LEU A 18 6.76 -3.62 -5.35
CA LEU A 18 5.41 -3.32 -4.97
C LEU A 18 4.45 -3.82 -6.05
N GLU A 19 4.78 -3.60 -7.29
CA GLU A 19 3.95 -4.05 -8.39
C GLU A 19 3.79 -5.56 -8.39
N ARG A 20 4.87 -6.28 -8.17
CA ARG A 20 4.78 -7.73 -8.12
C ARG A 20 3.92 -8.20 -6.96
N LEU A 21 4.04 -7.53 -5.82
CA LEU A 21 3.23 -7.91 -4.68
C LEU A 21 1.77 -7.63 -4.94
N VAL A 22 1.49 -6.55 -5.62
CA VAL A 22 0.14 -6.23 -5.96
C VAL A 22 -0.44 -7.25 -6.91
N GLU A 23 0.33 -7.66 -7.89
CA GLU A 23 -0.14 -8.67 -8.81
C GLU A 23 -0.48 -9.95 -8.07
N ARG A 24 0.37 -10.31 -7.13
CA ARG A 24 0.12 -11.49 -6.35
C ARG A 24 -1.14 -11.33 -5.51
N THR A 25 -1.32 -10.16 -4.91
CA THR A 25 -2.49 -9.89 -4.11
C THR A 25 -3.74 -9.95 -4.97
N ALA A 26 -3.68 -9.37 -6.14
CA ALA A 26 -4.82 -9.36 -7.03
C ALA A 26 -5.20 -10.77 -7.45
N LYS A 27 -4.20 -11.60 -7.71
CA LYS A 27 -4.51 -12.96 -8.10
C LYS A 27 -5.10 -13.76 -6.96
N SER A 28 -4.71 -13.48 -5.74
CA SER A 28 -5.27 -14.22 -4.65
C SER A 28 -6.61 -13.65 -4.22
N GLY A 29 -6.94 -12.44 -4.62
CA GLY A 29 -8.21 -11.86 -4.26
C GLY A 29 -9.28 -12.46 -5.12
N ALA A 30 -10.19 -13.13 -4.54
CA ALA A 30 -11.13 -13.89 -5.24
C ALA A 30 -11.91 -13.12 -6.25
N GLU A 31 -12.31 -11.97 -6.00
CA GLU A 31 -13.12 -11.28 -6.91
C GLU A 31 -12.64 -9.96 -7.31
N GLY A 32 -11.44 -9.62 -6.94
CA GLY A 32 -10.90 -8.33 -7.28
C GLY A 32 -11.67 -7.16 -6.70
N TYR A 33 -12.37 -7.36 -5.62
CA TYR A 33 -13.17 -6.30 -5.04
C TYR A 33 -12.56 -5.83 -3.73
N PRO A 34 -12.44 -4.53 -3.50
CA PRO A 34 -12.81 -3.48 -4.46
C PRO A 34 -11.69 -3.24 -5.47
N PRO A 35 -11.99 -2.62 -6.59
CA PRO A 35 -10.95 -2.30 -7.55
C PRO A 35 -9.98 -1.31 -6.94
N PHE A 36 -8.74 -1.37 -7.35
CA PHE A 36 -7.75 -0.47 -6.81
C PHE A 36 -6.70 -0.12 -7.86
N ASN A 37 -6.04 1.00 -7.64
CA ASN A 37 -4.91 1.44 -8.45
C ASN A 37 -3.73 1.63 -7.55
N ILE A 38 -2.54 1.45 -8.08
CA ILE A 38 -1.32 1.82 -7.37
C ILE A 38 -0.52 2.67 -8.32
N GLU A 39 -0.10 3.83 -7.87
CA GLU A 39 0.66 4.74 -8.71
C GLU A 39 1.86 5.27 -7.97
N ALA A 40 2.88 5.62 -8.72
CA ALA A 40 4.04 6.28 -8.17
C ALA A 40 3.78 7.76 -8.36
N VAL A 41 3.59 8.49 -7.27
CA VAL A 41 3.26 9.90 -7.36
C VAL A 41 4.50 10.77 -7.30
N ALA A 42 5.59 10.23 -6.82
CA ALA A 42 6.87 10.94 -6.79
C ALA A 42 7.92 9.90 -6.50
N GLU A 43 9.17 10.34 -6.46
CA GLU A 43 10.23 9.42 -6.15
C GLU A 43 10.03 8.93 -4.72
N ASN A 44 9.98 7.65 -4.53
CA ASN A 44 9.79 7.04 -3.20
C ASN A 44 8.44 7.40 -2.58
N ALA A 45 7.47 7.73 -3.38
CA ALA A 45 6.13 8.03 -2.87
C ALA A 45 5.11 7.34 -3.77
N TYR A 46 4.19 6.62 -3.16
CA TYR A 46 3.21 5.86 -3.90
C TYR A 46 1.83 6.10 -3.33
N ARG A 47 0.83 5.81 -4.10
CA ARG A 47 -0.55 5.95 -3.63
C ARG A 47 -1.36 4.75 -4.08
N ILE A 48 -2.05 4.14 -3.13
CA ILE A 48 -3.01 3.10 -3.45
C ILE A 48 -4.39 3.74 -3.35
N THR A 49 -5.19 3.55 -4.37
CA THR A 49 -6.54 4.09 -4.38
C THR A 49 -7.51 2.94 -4.52
N LEU A 50 -8.49 2.86 -3.63
CA LEU A 50 -9.51 1.84 -3.70
C LEU A 50 -10.87 2.50 -3.94
N ALA A 51 -11.68 1.88 -4.77
CA ALA A 51 -13.01 2.39 -5.05
C ALA A 51 -13.95 1.84 -4.00
N VAL A 52 -14.35 2.70 -3.06
CA VAL A 52 -15.15 2.26 -1.93
C VAL A 52 -16.43 3.10 -1.81
N ALA A 53 -17.02 3.44 -2.93
CA ALA A 53 -18.26 4.20 -2.91
C ALA A 53 -19.31 3.42 -2.10
N GLY A 54 -20.03 4.12 -1.28
CA GLY A 54 -21.03 3.47 -0.45
C GLY A 54 -20.55 3.13 0.94
N PHE A 55 -19.25 3.19 1.19
CA PHE A 55 -18.73 2.95 2.53
C PHE A 55 -18.46 4.28 3.21
N CYS A 56 -18.76 4.34 4.49
CA CYS A 56 -18.43 5.50 5.30
C CYS A 56 -17.08 5.25 5.94
N GLU A 57 -16.46 6.28 6.47
CA GLU A 57 -15.19 6.09 7.15
C GLU A 57 -15.28 5.06 8.25
N GLU A 58 -16.37 5.05 8.97
CA GLU A 58 -16.54 4.11 10.07
C GLU A 58 -16.62 2.67 9.61
N ASP A 59 -16.92 2.47 8.35
CA ASP A 59 -17.05 1.12 7.81
C ASP A 59 -15.71 0.57 7.36
N LEU A 60 -14.68 1.39 7.34
CA LEU A 60 -13.40 1.00 6.80
C LEU A 60 -12.34 1.00 7.89
N SER A 61 -11.40 0.09 7.77
CA SER A 61 -10.26 0.09 8.68
C SER A 61 -9.00 -0.23 7.90
N ILE A 62 -7.91 0.40 8.29
CA ILE A 62 -6.62 0.20 7.69
C ILE A 62 -5.68 -0.17 8.82
N THR A 63 -5.01 -1.31 8.68
CA THR A 63 -4.07 -1.73 9.70
C THR A 63 -2.80 -2.22 9.04
N ILE A 64 -1.72 -2.25 9.79
CA ILE A 64 -0.48 -2.85 9.35
C ILE A 64 -0.28 -4.09 10.19
N GLU A 65 -0.25 -5.22 9.53
CA GLU A 65 -0.09 -6.49 10.23
C GLU A 65 1.05 -7.25 9.58
N ASP A 66 2.15 -7.38 10.28
CA ASP A 66 3.31 -8.11 9.75
C ASP A 66 3.73 -7.65 8.37
N ARG A 67 3.95 -6.36 8.22
CA ARG A 67 4.37 -5.81 6.96
C ARG A 67 3.31 -5.88 5.89
N GLN A 68 2.10 -6.17 6.24
CA GLN A 68 1.02 -6.14 5.28
C GLN A 68 0.09 -5.01 5.62
N LEU A 69 -0.26 -4.25 4.62
CA LEU A 69 -1.26 -3.21 4.77
C LEU A 69 -2.60 -3.89 4.52
N VAL A 70 -3.45 -3.91 5.49
CA VAL A 70 -4.73 -4.60 5.36
C VAL A 70 -5.86 -3.60 5.42
N VAL A 71 -6.68 -3.58 4.39
CA VAL A 71 -7.83 -2.70 4.32
C VAL A 71 -9.07 -3.57 4.41
N ARG A 72 -9.91 -3.28 5.39
CA ARG A 72 -11.15 -4.04 5.57
C ARG A 72 -12.31 -3.09 5.47
N GLY A 73 -13.37 -3.54 4.85
CA GLY A 73 -14.58 -2.77 4.76
C GLY A 73 -15.77 -3.62 5.11
N ARG A 74 -16.70 -3.05 5.88
CA ARG A 74 -17.89 -3.76 6.22
C ARG A 74 -18.99 -2.74 6.40
N GLN A 75 -20.00 -2.80 5.57
CA GLN A 75 -21.11 -1.90 5.68
C GLN A 75 -22.15 -2.46 6.58
N ALA A 76 -22.81 -1.60 7.30
CA ALA A 76 -23.91 -2.03 8.12
C ALA A 76 -25.01 -2.51 7.19
N GLU A 77 -25.67 -3.60 7.56
CA GLU A 77 -26.69 -4.10 6.72
C GLU A 77 -27.84 -3.15 6.66
N ASP A 78 -28.34 -2.93 5.46
CA ASP A 78 -29.46 -2.10 5.27
C ASP A 78 -30.63 -2.86 5.83
N ALA A 79 -31.45 -2.21 6.57
CA ALA A 79 -32.54 -2.87 7.22
C ALA A 79 -33.60 -3.36 6.28
N GLY A 80 -33.34 -3.40 5.07
CA GLY A 80 -34.13 -4.16 4.19
C GLY A 80 -35.49 -3.66 3.84
N GLU A 81 -35.69 -2.41 3.89
CA GLU A 81 -36.97 -1.92 3.54
C GLU A 81 -37.09 -1.58 2.10
N ARG A 82 -36.05 -1.70 1.33
CA ARG A 82 -36.11 -1.33 -0.07
C ARG A 82 -36.53 -2.49 -0.93
N ALA A 83 -37.42 -2.23 -1.82
CA ALA A 83 -37.83 -3.25 -2.76
C ALA A 83 -37.17 -2.93 -4.10
N PHE A 84 -36.11 -3.64 -4.46
CA PHE A 84 -35.42 -3.38 -5.69
C PHE A 84 -36.07 -4.11 -6.85
N LEU A 85 -36.35 -3.42 -7.92
CA LEU A 85 -36.75 -4.08 -9.14
C LEU A 85 -35.51 -4.68 -9.81
N HIS A 86 -34.35 -4.08 -9.61
CA HIS A 86 -33.11 -4.63 -10.09
C HIS A 86 -32.03 -4.13 -9.18
N ARG A 87 -31.17 -4.98 -8.72
CA ARG A 87 -30.10 -4.56 -7.84
C ARG A 87 -28.77 -4.97 -8.43
N GLY A 88 -28.10 -4.02 -9.07
CA GLY A 88 -26.81 -4.27 -9.65
C GLY A 88 -25.66 -3.79 -8.78
N ILE A 89 -25.96 -3.01 -7.75
CA ILE A 89 -24.92 -2.52 -6.86
C ILE A 89 -25.11 -3.19 -5.52
N ALA A 90 -24.16 -3.98 -5.13
CA ALA A 90 -24.23 -4.67 -3.85
C ALA A 90 -22.97 -4.30 -3.08
N SER A 91 -23.18 -3.81 -1.87
CA SER A 91 -22.05 -3.54 -1.00
C SER A 91 -21.65 -4.84 -0.37
N ARG A 92 -20.40 -5.13 -0.36
CA ARG A 92 -19.92 -6.36 0.21
C ARG A 92 -18.80 -6.09 1.15
N ALA A 93 -18.75 -6.88 2.18
CA ALA A 93 -17.57 -6.82 3.04
C ALA A 93 -16.36 -7.27 2.24
N PHE A 94 -15.23 -6.67 2.49
CA PHE A 94 -14.03 -7.04 1.77
C PHE A 94 -12.81 -6.95 2.66
N GLN A 95 -11.76 -7.59 2.23
CA GLN A 95 -10.47 -7.47 2.86
C GLN A 95 -9.43 -7.50 1.76
N ARG A 96 -8.60 -6.46 1.71
CA ARG A 96 -7.53 -6.40 0.75
C ARG A 96 -6.23 -6.27 1.51
N SER A 97 -5.25 -7.06 1.12
CA SER A 97 -3.95 -7.02 1.78
C SER A 97 -2.88 -6.70 0.76
N PHE A 98 -1.97 -5.82 1.13
CA PHE A 98 -0.86 -5.46 0.26
C PHE A 98 0.42 -5.68 1.07
N VAL A 99 1.31 -6.48 0.55
CA VAL A 99 2.58 -6.73 1.24
C VAL A 99 3.50 -5.56 0.94
N LEU A 100 4.01 -4.94 1.97
CA LEU A 100 4.86 -3.77 1.80
C LEU A 100 6.31 -4.19 1.73
N ALA A 101 7.04 -3.57 0.81
CA ALA A 101 8.46 -3.83 0.71
C ALA A 101 9.18 -3.17 1.89
N ASP A 102 10.43 -3.57 2.11
CA ASP A 102 11.19 -3.00 3.19
C ASP A 102 11.29 -1.50 3.02
N GLY A 103 11.11 -0.78 4.07
CA GLY A 103 11.24 0.66 4.04
C GLY A 103 9.99 1.39 3.62
N VAL A 104 8.95 0.68 3.24
CA VAL A 104 7.70 1.34 2.83
C VAL A 104 6.80 1.48 4.04
N GLU A 105 6.31 2.67 4.27
CA GLU A 105 5.40 2.91 5.37
C GLU A 105 4.24 3.78 4.92
N VAL A 106 3.18 3.75 5.68
CA VAL A 106 2.00 4.51 5.34
C VAL A 106 2.16 5.93 5.84
N ALA A 107 2.02 6.88 4.94
CA ALA A 107 2.13 8.28 5.29
C ALA A 107 0.78 8.87 5.70
N GLY A 108 -0.29 8.31 5.22
CA GLY A 108 -1.61 8.80 5.58
C GLY A 108 -2.68 8.19 4.71
N ALA A 109 -3.91 8.51 5.00
CA ALA A 109 -5.03 8.03 4.21
C ALA A 109 -6.13 9.08 4.21
N THR A 110 -6.79 9.23 3.09
CA THR A 110 -7.88 10.19 2.96
C THR A 110 -9.00 9.58 2.13
N MET A 111 -10.20 10.08 2.31
CA MET A 111 -11.32 9.65 1.51
C MET A 111 -11.90 10.84 0.79
N GLU A 112 -12.20 10.67 -0.47
CA GLU A 112 -12.89 11.70 -1.22
C GLU A 112 -13.58 11.09 -2.43
N ASN A 113 -14.76 11.55 -2.72
CA ASN A 113 -15.48 11.12 -3.93
C ASN A 113 -15.60 9.61 -4.08
N GLY A 114 -15.79 8.91 -2.99
CA GLY A 114 -15.95 7.45 -3.06
C GLY A 114 -14.65 6.70 -3.23
N LEU A 115 -13.52 7.39 -3.10
CA LEU A 115 -12.23 6.75 -3.23
C LEU A 115 -11.46 6.86 -1.93
N LEU A 116 -10.78 5.79 -1.59
CA LEU A 116 -9.91 5.79 -0.42
C LEU A 116 -8.48 5.85 -0.95
N HIS A 117 -7.77 6.90 -0.59
CA HIS A 117 -6.39 7.07 -1.01
C HIS A 117 -5.48 6.76 0.17
N ILE A 118 -4.54 5.87 -0.03
CA ILE A 118 -3.57 5.54 1.01
C ILE A 118 -2.21 5.92 0.46
N ASP A 119 -1.55 6.85 1.12
CA ASP A 119 -0.26 7.34 0.66
C ASP A 119 0.84 6.58 1.35
N LEU A 120 1.80 6.11 0.57
CA LEU A 120 2.92 5.34 1.06
C LEU A 120 4.21 6.07 0.72
N ARG A 121 5.20 5.89 1.55
CA ARG A 121 6.50 6.49 1.32
C ARG A 121 7.56 5.42 1.55
N ARG A 122 8.51 5.36 0.66
CA ARG A 122 9.61 4.45 0.87
C ARG A 122 10.74 5.20 1.51
N HIS A 123 11.15 4.71 2.66
CA HIS A 123 12.22 5.35 3.39
C HIS A 123 13.53 4.85 2.82
N VAL A 124 14.32 5.75 2.32
CA VAL A 124 15.63 5.38 1.80
C VAL A 124 16.63 5.64 2.89
N PRO A 125 17.33 4.63 3.35
CA PRO A 125 18.28 4.86 4.43
C PRO A 125 19.35 5.81 3.95
N GLU A 126 19.65 6.79 4.77
CA GLU A 126 20.71 7.71 4.44
C GLU A 126 22.00 6.97 4.49
N THR A 127 22.85 7.25 3.55
CA THR A 127 24.16 6.64 3.57
C THR A 127 24.95 7.35 4.66
N VAL A 128 25.20 6.64 5.70
CA VAL A 128 25.98 7.21 6.80
C VAL A 128 27.41 6.79 6.62
N VAL A 129 28.26 7.74 6.36
CA VAL A 129 29.68 7.44 6.24
C VAL A 129 30.28 7.56 7.63
N GLN A 130 30.79 6.45 8.11
CA GLN A 130 31.37 6.44 9.42
C GLN A 130 32.85 6.14 9.28
N THR A 131 33.66 7.03 9.78
CA THR A 131 35.12 6.83 9.72
C THR A 131 35.56 6.20 11.00
N ILE A 132 36.23 5.08 10.88
CA ILE A 132 36.68 4.36 12.04
C ILE A 132 38.16 4.68 12.22
N ARG A 133 38.52 5.13 13.43
CA ARG A 133 39.86 5.48 13.69
C ARG A 133 40.68 4.25 13.96
N ILE A 134 41.82 4.17 13.33
CA ILE A 134 42.71 3.03 13.51
C ILE A 134 43.57 3.31 14.71
N GLY A 135 43.48 2.48 15.73
CA GLY A 135 44.31 2.63 16.89
C GLY A 135 45.50 1.74 16.79
N ARG A 136 46.62 2.19 17.40
CA ARG A 136 47.81 1.38 17.43
C ARG A 136 47.78 0.54 18.68
N LYS A 137 48.04 -0.70 18.54
CA LYS A 137 48.04 -1.56 19.71
C LYS A 137 49.23 -1.24 20.55
N GLU A 138 49.01 -0.71 21.79
CA GLU A 138 50.08 -0.39 22.62
C GLU A 138 50.57 -1.55 23.30
N GLY A 139 51.59 -1.55 23.81
CA GLY A 139 52.08 -2.60 24.56
C GLY A 139 52.50 -3.70 23.76
N GLY A 140 52.11 -3.68 22.75
CA GLY A 140 52.49 -4.72 22.04
C GLY A 140 53.84 -4.64 21.83
N LYS A 141 54.35 -4.03 22.27
CA LYS A 141 55.46 -3.91 22.14
C LYS A 141 55.95 -4.92 22.07
N SER A 142 55.87 -5.22 22.01
CA SER A 142 56.44 -6.05 21.91
C SER A 142 56.45 -6.43 21.35
#